data_974497f2b1d2c0d1d8c4106e46e700b8
#
_entry.id   974497f2b1d2c0d1d8c4106e46e700b8
#
_cell.length_a   1.000
_cell.length_b   1.000
_cell.length_c   1.000
_cell.angle_alpha   90.00
_cell.angle_beta   90.00
_cell.angle_gamma   90.00
#
_symmetry.space_group_name_H-M   'P 1'
#
loop_
_entity.id
_entity.type
_entity.pdbx_description
1 polymer ?
#
loop_
_entity_poly.entity_id
_entity_poly.type
_entity_poly.pdbx_seq_one_letter_code
_entity_poly.pdbx_strand_id
1 'polypeptide(L)'
;MPNVLSPQDLSEEALKLIAARFKVLSEPNRLKLIIALHDGQKSVSELIEATGLRQANVSRHLQTLTQAGLLARHRQGLAVFYSIADRGIFDMCRQVCGGIQKRLQRQTRAFAE
;
A
#
# COMPACT_ATOMS: atom_id res chain seq x y z
N MET A 1 9.99 3.23 23.88
CA MET A 1 9.60 4.12 22.80
C MET A 1 10.66 4.12 21.71
N PRO A 2 10.34 3.63 20.55
CA PRO A 2 11.32 3.65 19.49
C PRO A 2 11.65 5.09 19.10
N ASN A 3 12.91 5.37 18.89
CA ASN A 3 13.33 6.65 18.39
C ASN A 3 13.04 6.72 16.89
N VAL A 4 12.34 7.77 16.47
CA VAL A 4 12.18 8.05 15.06
C VAL A 4 13.41 8.83 14.64
N LEU A 5 14.25 8.20 13.84
CA LEU A 5 15.44 8.86 13.33
C LEU A 5 15.05 9.95 12.35
N SER A 6 15.72 11.09 12.43
CA SER A 6 15.53 12.11 11.40
C SER A 6 16.15 11.63 10.09
N PRO A 7 15.66 12.11 8.93
CA PRO A 7 16.15 11.61 7.64
C PRO A 7 17.66 11.70 7.46
N GLN A 8 18.30 12.70 8.04
CA GLN A 8 19.75 12.87 7.91
C GLN A 8 20.56 11.87 8.74
N ASP A 9 19.90 11.14 9.66
CA ASP A 9 20.57 10.16 10.52
C ASP A 9 20.44 8.74 9.99
N LEU A 10 19.82 8.55 8.82
CA LEU A 10 19.58 7.23 8.26
C LEU A 10 20.86 6.64 7.66
N SER A 11 21.11 5.37 8.00
CA SER A 11 22.23 4.62 7.42
C SER A 11 21.91 4.19 5.99
N GLU A 12 22.92 3.75 5.25
CA GLU A 12 22.73 3.15 3.95
C GLU A 12 21.79 1.94 4.00
N GLU A 13 21.91 1.13 5.06
CA GLU A 13 21.04 -0.04 5.24
C GLU A 13 19.58 0.39 5.43
N ALA A 14 19.35 1.43 6.22
CA ALA A 14 18.01 1.96 6.45
C ALA A 14 17.42 2.50 5.14
N LEU A 15 18.23 3.22 4.35
CA LEU A 15 17.77 3.76 3.07
C LEU A 15 17.38 2.65 2.10
N LYS A 16 18.12 1.54 2.08
CA LYS A 16 17.79 0.40 1.23
C LYS A 16 16.46 -0.22 1.63
N LEU A 17 16.21 -0.34 2.94
CA LEU A 17 14.94 -0.87 3.44
C LEU A 17 13.76 0.04 3.08
N ILE A 18 13.95 1.34 3.20
CA ILE A 18 12.93 2.31 2.83
C ILE A 18 12.64 2.24 1.33
N ALA A 19 13.70 2.21 0.52
CA ALA A 19 13.56 2.11 -0.93
C ALA A 19 12.83 0.83 -1.34
N ALA A 20 13.12 -0.29 -0.68
CA ALA A 20 12.45 -1.55 -0.94
C ALA A 20 10.95 -1.46 -0.63
N ARG A 21 10.56 -0.76 0.44
CA ARG A 21 9.17 -0.55 0.81
C ARG A 21 8.45 0.27 -0.27
N PHE A 22 9.05 1.35 -0.74
CA PHE A 22 8.48 2.16 -1.82
C PHE A 22 8.35 1.36 -3.11
N LYS A 23 9.32 0.49 -3.41
CA LYS A 23 9.26 -0.36 -4.59
C LYS A 23 8.05 -1.31 -4.54
N VAL A 24 7.79 -1.91 -3.38
CA VAL A 24 6.63 -2.78 -3.20
C VAL A 24 5.34 -2.00 -3.48
N LEU A 25 5.28 -0.74 -3.10
CA LEU A 25 4.10 0.11 -3.25
C LEU A 25 3.99 0.76 -4.63
N SER A 26 4.99 0.63 -5.49
CA SER A 26 5.01 1.31 -6.78
C SER A 26 4.27 0.56 -7.89
N GLU A 27 3.39 -0.36 -7.54
CA GLU A 27 2.61 -1.15 -8.50
C GLU A 27 1.11 -0.89 -8.27
N PRO A 28 0.38 -0.37 -9.29
CA PRO A 28 -1.01 0.06 -9.10
C PRO A 28 -1.95 -1.01 -8.55
N ASN A 29 -1.78 -2.26 -8.96
CA ASN A 29 -2.65 -3.35 -8.50
C ASN A 29 -2.42 -3.66 -7.02
N ARG A 30 -1.20 -3.48 -6.52
CA ARG A 30 -0.94 -3.61 -5.09
C ARG A 30 -1.62 -2.50 -4.31
N LEU A 31 -1.63 -1.29 -4.84
CA LEU A 31 -2.35 -0.18 -4.21
C LEU A 31 -3.86 -0.44 -4.19
N LYS A 32 -4.42 -1.02 -5.26
CA LYS A 32 -5.83 -1.40 -5.28
C LYS A 32 -6.18 -2.37 -4.15
N LEU A 33 -5.32 -3.36 -3.92
CA LEU A 33 -5.55 -4.35 -2.86
C LEU A 33 -5.47 -3.72 -1.48
N ILE A 34 -4.50 -2.84 -1.26
CA ILE A 34 -4.37 -2.12 0.01
C ILE A 34 -5.61 -1.28 0.28
N ILE A 35 -6.06 -0.53 -0.72
CA ILE A 35 -7.25 0.31 -0.61
C ILE A 35 -8.49 -0.54 -0.32
N ALA A 36 -8.62 -1.69 -0.99
CA ALA A 36 -9.75 -2.60 -0.77
C ALA A 36 -9.79 -3.15 0.65
N LEU A 37 -8.64 -3.20 1.34
CA LEU A 37 -8.56 -3.69 2.71
C LEU A 37 -8.67 -2.58 3.75
N HIS A 38 -8.93 -1.34 3.33
CA HIS A 38 -8.99 -0.19 4.23
C HIS A 38 -10.05 -0.37 5.34
N ASP A 39 -11.20 -0.90 5.00
CA ASP A 39 -12.34 -1.01 5.90
C ASP A 39 -12.43 -2.37 6.63
N GLY A 40 -11.46 -3.25 6.45
CA GLY A 40 -11.43 -4.51 7.17
C GLY A 40 -10.86 -5.65 6.36
N GLN A 41 -10.74 -6.81 7.02
CA GLN A 41 -10.19 -8.01 6.39
C GLN A 41 -11.06 -8.52 5.25
N LYS A 42 -10.42 -9.16 4.28
CA LYS A 42 -11.09 -9.78 3.15
C LYS A 42 -10.39 -11.08 2.74
N SER A 43 -11.17 -12.01 2.24
CA SER A 43 -10.65 -13.22 1.61
C SER A 43 -10.16 -12.91 0.19
N VAL A 44 -9.46 -13.86 -0.42
CA VAL A 44 -9.03 -13.73 -1.83
C VAL A 44 -10.23 -13.52 -2.74
N SER A 45 -11.30 -14.29 -2.55
CA SER A 45 -12.52 -14.15 -3.36
C SER A 45 -13.13 -12.75 -3.25
N GLU A 46 -13.20 -12.23 -2.03
CA GLU A 46 -13.71 -10.89 -1.78
C GLU A 46 -12.83 -9.81 -2.42
N LEU A 47 -11.52 -10.02 -2.41
CA LEU A 47 -10.58 -9.09 -3.04
C LEU A 47 -10.67 -9.12 -4.56
N ILE A 48 -10.87 -10.30 -5.16
CA ILE A 48 -11.10 -10.42 -6.59
C ILE A 48 -12.36 -9.63 -6.99
N GLU A 49 -13.43 -9.81 -6.23
CA GLU A 49 -14.68 -9.09 -6.48
C GLU A 49 -14.53 -7.58 -6.31
N ALA A 50 -13.85 -7.16 -5.25
CA ALA A 50 -13.66 -5.74 -4.94
C ALA A 50 -12.76 -5.02 -5.95
N THR A 51 -11.76 -5.70 -6.51
CA THR A 51 -10.73 -5.07 -7.35
C THR A 51 -10.89 -5.36 -8.84
N GLY A 52 -11.60 -6.44 -9.19
CA GLY A 52 -11.70 -6.88 -10.58
C GLY A 52 -10.43 -7.54 -11.12
N LEU A 53 -9.45 -7.79 -10.27
CA LEU A 53 -8.19 -8.42 -10.68
C LEU A 53 -8.37 -9.93 -10.78
N ARG A 54 -7.52 -10.57 -11.59
CA ARG A 54 -7.51 -12.04 -11.73
C ARG A 54 -6.93 -12.69 -10.48
N GLN A 55 -7.40 -13.89 -10.16
CA GLN A 55 -6.97 -14.63 -8.98
C GLN A 55 -5.46 -14.78 -8.88
N ALA A 56 -4.78 -15.13 -9.97
CA ALA A 56 -3.33 -15.31 -9.96
C ALA A 56 -2.60 -14.02 -9.60
N ASN A 57 -3.07 -12.88 -10.10
CA ASN A 57 -2.49 -11.57 -9.77
C ASN A 57 -2.75 -11.19 -8.31
N VAL A 58 -3.98 -11.40 -7.84
CA VAL A 58 -4.32 -11.13 -6.44
C VAL A 58 -3.43 -11.96 -5.51
N SER A 59 -3.34 -13.26 -5.73
CA SER A 59 -2.56 -14.15 -4.87
C SER A 59 -1.08 -13.78 -4.86
N ARG A 60 -0.51 -13.47 -6.01
CA ARG A 60 0.90 -13.07 -6.12
C ARG A 60 1.18 -11.76 -5.39
N HIS A 61 0.33 -10.76 -5.60
CA HIS A 61 0.50 -9.46 -4.94
C HIS A 61 0.27 -9.54 -3.43
N LEU A 62 -0.70 -10.34 -2.99
CA LEU A 62 -0.93 -10.56 -1.56
C LEU A 62 0.30 -11.18 -0.90
N GLN A 63 0.94 -12.14 -1.57
CA GLN A 63 2.16 -12.76 -1.06
C GLN A 63 3.28 -11.73 -0.91
N THR A 64 3.50 -10.91 -1.93
CA THR A 64 4.52 -9.86 -1.90
C THR A 64 4.25 -8.86 -0.78
N LEU A 65 3.02 -8.39 -0.65
CA LEU A 65 2.64 -7.43 0.38
C LEU A 65 2.76 -8.01 1.79
N THR A 66 2.42 -9.29 1.95
CA THR A 66 2.53 -9.97 3.25
C THR A 66 3.99 -10.15 3.64
N GLN A 67 4.84 -10.56 2.70
CA GLN A 67 6.27 -10.71 2.95
C GLN A 67 6.93 -9.37 3.29
N ALA A 68 6.42 -8.29 2.75
CA ALA A 68 6.93 -6.94 3.04
C ALA A 68 6.43 -6.38 4.37
N GLY A 69 5.55 -7.10 5.08
CA GLY A 69 5.02 -6.66 6.37
C GLY A 69 3.89 -5.65 6.28
N LEU A 70 3.34 -5.42 5.09
CA LEU A 70 2.22 -4.49 4.90
C LEU A 70 0.88 -5.14 5.17
N LEU A 71 0.77 -6.44 4.92
CA LEU A 71 -0.45 -7.20 5.18
C LEU A 71 -0.17 -8.33 6.17
N ALA A 72 -1.21 -8.69 6.90
CA ALA A 72 -1.24 -9.88 7.75
C ALA A 72 -2.19 -10.89 7.11
N ARG A 73 -1.80 -12.17 7.17
CA ARG A 73 -2.59 -13.28 6.67
C ARG A 73 -2.99 -14.13 7.85
N HIS A 74 -4.26 -14.46 7.95
CA HIS A 74 -4.73 -15.34 9.02
C HIS A 74 -5.83 -16.27 8.53
N ARG A 75 -5.88 -17.44 9.16
CA ARG A 75 -6.84 -18.48 8.82
C ARG A 75 -7.97 -18.50 9.85
N GLN A 76 -9.21 -18.63 9.37
CA GLN A 76 -10.37 -18.87 10.19
C GLN A 76 -11.07 -20.10 9.61
N GLY A 77 -10.89 -21.25 10.25
CA GLY A 77 -11.38 -22.52 9.70
C GLY A 77 -10.70 -22.85 8.38
N LEU A 78 -11.49 -23.04 7.33
CA LEU A 78 -10.98 -23.29 5.98
C LEU A 78 -10.72 -22.04 5.18
N ALA A 79 -11.15 -20.89 5.69
CA ALA A 79 -11.02 -19.62 5.00
C ALA A 79 -9.73 -18.92 5.40
N VAL A 80 -9.13 -18.20 4.45
CA VAL A 80 -7.94 -17.38 4.67
C VAL A 80 -8.29 -15.94 4.39
N PHE A 81 -7.93 -15.06 5.32
CA PHE A 81 -8.21 -13.62 5.25
C PHE A 81 -6.93 -12.82 5.28
N TYR A 82 -6.98 -11.66 4.66
CA TYR A 82 -5.89 -10.70 4.66
C TYR A 82 -6.38 -9.40 5.28
N SER A 83 -5.49 -8.72 6.00
CA SER A 83 -5.79 -7.44 6.64
C SER A 83 -4.56 -6.54 6.58
N ILE A 84 -4.77 -5.26 6.83
CA ILE A 84 -3.67 -4.29 6.87
C ILE A 84 -2.90 -4.48 8.17
N ALA A 85 -1.60 -4.74 8.06
CA ALA A 85 -0.71 -4.87 9.22
C ALA A 85 -0.10 -3.52 9.62
N ASP A 86 0.15 -2.65 8.63
CA ASP A 86 0.74 -1.33 8.86
C ASP A 86 -0.24 -0.26 8.36
N ARG A 87 -1.05 0.27 9.25
CA ARG A 87 -2.05 1.26 8.88
C ARG A 87 -1.46 2.63 8.54
N GLY A 88 -0.21 2.86 8.88
CA GLY A 88 0.50 4.08 8.50
C GLY A 88 0.61 4.27 6.99
N ILE A 89 0.44 3.18 6.21
CA ILE A 89 0.44 3.25 4.76
C ILE A 89 -0.62 4.21 4.22
N PHE A 90 -1.76 4.31 4.88
CA PHE A 90 -2.84 5.19 4.42
C PHE A 90 -2.49 6.67 4.60
N ASP A 91 -1.77 7.01 5.66
CA ASP A 91 -1.29 8.39 5.87
C ASP A 91 -0.32 8.78 4.75
N MET A 92 0.60 7.89 4.41
CA MET A 92 1.55 8.12 3.32
C MET A 92 0.81 8.28 1.98
N CYS A 93 -0.15 7.42 1.71
CA CYS A 93 -0.95 7.50 0.48
C CYS A 93 -1.71 8.83 0.39
N ARG A 94 -2.28 9.29 1.51
CA ARG A 94 -2.98 10.59 1.52
C ARG A 94 -2.02 11.74 1.22
N GLN A 95 -0.81 11.71 1.78
CA GLN A 95 0.19 12.75 1.53
C GLN A 95 0.60 12.79 0.06
N VAL A 96 0.88 11.63 -0.52
CA VAL A 96 1.25 11.55 -1.94
C VAL A 96 0.09 11.98 -2.83
N CYS A 97 -1.11 11.50 -2.54
CA CYS A 97 -2.32 11.87 -3.29
C CYS A 97 -2.55 13.37 -3.26
N GLY A 98 -2.48 13.98 -2.07
CA GLY A 98 -2.65 15.41 -1.91
C GLY A 98 -1.63 16.23 -2.68
N GLY A 99 -0.36 15.81 -2.67
CA GLY A 99 0.70 16.46 -3.43
C GLY A 99 0.46 16.41 -4.94
N ILE A 100 0.04 15.25 -5.45
CA ILE A 100 -0.26 15.08 -6.87
C ILE A 100 -1.47 15.93 -7.26
N GLN A 101 -2.53 15.90 -6.45
CA GLN A 101 -3.72 16.72 -6.72
C GLN A 101 -3.39 18.21 -6.80
N LYS A 102 -2.59 18.70 -5.87
CA LYS A 102 -2.19 20.12 -5.86
C LYS A 102 -1.41 20.48 -7.12
N ARG A 103 -0.51 19.61 -7.55
CA ARG A 103 0.28 19.83 -8.76
C ARG A 103 -0.63 19.89 -9.99
N LEU A 104 -1.57 18.94 -10.11
CA LEU A 104 -2.49 18.90 -11.24
C LEU A 104 -3.41 20.14 -11.26
N GLN A 105 -3.89 20.57 -10.11
CA GLN A 105 -4.69 21.79 -10.00
C GLN A 105 -3.93 23.03 -10.47
N ARG A 106 -2.65 23.15 -10.12
CA ARG A 106 -1.82 24.26 -10.59
C ARG A 106 -1.62 24.24 -12.09
N GLN A 107 -1.41 23.06 -12.67
CA GLN A 107 -1.28 22.90 -14.12
C GLN A 107 -2.57 23.30 -14.83
N THR A 108 -3.70 22.85 -14.31
CA THR A 108 -5.02 23.22 -14.85
C THR A 108 -5.22 24.72 -14.82
N ARG A 109 -4.88 25.39 -13.72
CA ARG A 109 -5.00 26.83 -13.58
C ARG A 109 -4.12 27.56 -14.59
N ALA A 110 -2.94 27.04 -14.88
CA ALA A 110 -2.03 27.65 -15.84
C ALA A 110 -2.64 27.73 -17.24
N PHE A 111 -3.55 26.84 -17.58
CA PHE A 111 -4.20 26.77 -18.88
C PHE A 111 -5.67 27.24 -18.86
N ALA A 112 -6.14 27.73 -17.73
CA ALA A 112 -7.55 28.05 -17.55
C ALA A 112 -7.97 29.42 -18.14
N GLU A 113 -7.04 30.21 -18.65
CA GLU A 113 -7.35 31.53 -19.22
C GLU A 113 -7.57 31.49 -20.71
#